data_11d6017d9cde30b26a3a4dbf2a5e4fe9
#
_entry.id   11d6017d9cde30b26a3a4dbf2a5e4fe9
#
_cell.length_a   1.000
_cell.length_b   1.000
_cell.length_c   1.000
_cell.angle_alpha   90.00
_cell.angle_beta   90.00
_cell.angle_gamma   90.00
#
_symmetry.space_group_name_H-M   'P 1'
#
loop_
_entity.id
_entity.type
_entity.pdbx_description
1 polymer ?
#
loop_
_entity_poly.entity_id
_entity_poly.type
_entity_poly.pdbx_seq_one_letter_code
_entity_poly.pdbx_strand_id
1 'polypeptide(L)'
;MALGACSDQIHLGTDPNYWSADFEGGDLSEWGEGGPTAGGQALSANAQLTVVNSPTHSGRFAAKSAIFAAGKNEYTRLYRWGTLPNDAYFKVWMWIPARYTIGLYWNVFEFQGRGDPAAPVTLKYLWSLDLEQAPNGEMSWYLFDGQRQHKYLPAVTTVAPIGRWFLVEAFLHQATDNTGRIAFWIDGAPLLEVTGVSTVPSAWLSWDVGGVAPDITQQPAELYLDDAAIARVGPEK
;
A
#
# COMPACT_ATOMS: atom_id res chain seq x y z
N MET A 1 -35.90 -15.03 8.25
CA MET A 1 -34.72 -15.55 7.56
C MET A 1 -33.60 -14.58 7.81
N ALA A 2 -32.66 -14.95 8.66
CA ALA A 2 -31.49 -14.10 8.97
C ALA A 2 -30.44 -14.38 7.90
N LEU A 3 -30.09 -13.36 7.12
CA LEU A 3 -28.93 -13.38 6.24
C LEU A 3 -27.68 -13.32 7.13
N GLY A 4 -27.00 -14.45 7.26
CA GLY A 4 -25.71 -14.51 7.89
C GLY A 4 -24.71 -13.70 7.06
N ALA A 5 -24.20 -12.61 7.64
CA ALA A 5 -23.02 -11.94 7.13
C ALA A 5 -21.85 -12.91 7.28
N CYS A 6 -21.42 -13.50 6.16
CA CYS A 6 -20.17 -14.21 6.08
C CYS A 6 -19.07 -13.14 6.23
N SER A 7 -18.53 -12.99 7.42
CA SER A 7 -17.29 -12.24 7.61
C SER A 7 -16.17 -13.16 7.12
N ASP A 8 -15.85 -13.08 5.83
CA ASP A 8 -14.61 -13.66 5.32
C ASP A 8 -13.44 -12.87 5.94
N GLN A 9 -13.10 -13.23 7.16
CA GLN A 9 -11.80 -12.88 7.72
C GLN A 9 -10.77 -13.61 6.87
N ILE A 10 -10.06 -12.84 6.02
CA ILE A 10 -8.94 -13.36 5.26
C ILE A 10 -7.88 -13.78 6.28
N HIS A 11 -7.90 -15.06 6.65
CA HIS A 11 -6.80 -15.66 7.37
C HIS A 11 -5.64 -15.77 6.38
N LEU A 12 -4.74 -14.78 6.41
CA LEU A 12 -3.45 -14.90 5.75
C LEU A 12 -2.75 -16.09 6.38
N GLY A 13 -2.74 -17.21 5.65
CA GLY A 13 -2.01 -18.38 6.06
C GLY A 13 -0.56 -17.97 6.31
N THR A 14 0.02 -18.43 7.42
CA THR A 14 1.44 -18.26 7.74
C THR A 14 2.25 -19.19 6.82
N ASP A 15 2.34 -18.85 5.54
CA ASP A 15 3.29 -19.53 4.65
C ASP A 15 4.65 -18.84 4.85
N PRO A 16 5.63 -19.51 5.49
CA PRO A 16 6.94 -18.94 5.77
C PRO A 16 7.75 -18.60 4.51
N ASN A 17 7.26 -18.94 3.32
CA ASN A 17 7.94 -18.73 2.05
C ASN A 17 7.69 -17.34 1.45
N TYR A 18 6.78 -16.55 2.02
CA TYR A 18 6.56 -15.18 1.58
C TYR A 18 7.37 -14.23 2.45
N TRP A 19 7.04 -12.99 2.43
CA TRP A 19 7.82 -11.96 3.07
C TRP A 19 6.99 -11.23 4.12
N SER A 20 7.64 -10.82 5.21
CA SER A 20 7.07 -9.94 6.23
C SER A 20 8.14 -9.01 6.80
N ALA A 21 7.70 -7.89 7.37
CA ALA A 21 8.50 -6.94 8.13
C ALA A 21 7.68 -6.41 9.30
N ASP A 22 8.25 -6.46 10.49
CA ASP A 22 7.65 -5.98 11.74
C ASP A 22 8.47 -4.87 12.41
N PHE A 23 9.60 -4.49 11.79
CA PHE A 23 10.56 -3.47 12.24
C PHE A 23 11.21 -3.74 13.60
N GLU A 24 11.03 -4.92 14.19
CA GLU A 24 11.54 -5.25 15.53
C GLU A 24 13.07 -5.35 15.62
N GLY A 25 13.76 -5.37 14.49
CA GLY A 25 15.20 -5.14 14.40
C GLY A 25 15.64 -3.71 14.77
N GLY A 26 14.72 -2.77 14.85
CA GLY A 26 14.98 -1.36 15.13
C GLY A 26 15.51 -0.58 13.92
N ASP A 27 15.43 -1.16 12.73
CA ASP A 27 15.85 -0.53 11.48
C ASP A 27 14.95 -0.95 10.29
N LEU A 28 15.29 -0.54 9.07
CA LEU A 28 14.54 -0.85 7.85
C LEU A 28 15.13 -2.03 7.06
N SER A 29 16.04 -2.80 7.63
CA SER A 29 16.81 -3.85 6.93
C SER A 29 15.93 -4.97 6.37
N GLU A 30 14.79 -5.27 7.00
CA GLU A 30 13.83 -6.26 6.53
C GLU A 30 13.22 -5.93 5.17
N TRP A 31 13.20 -4.64 4.80
CA TRP A 31 12.81 -4.16 3.47
C TRP A 31 13.98 -4.19 2.46
N GLY A 32 15.18 -4.53 2.90
CA GLY A 32 16.37 -4.64 2.07
C GLY A 32 16.40 -5.86 1.17
N GLU A 33 17.59 -6.26 0.76
CA GLU A 33 17.80 -7.44 -0.06
C GLU A 33 17.65 -8.72 0.77
N GLY A 34 17.06 -9.75 0.14
CA GLY A 34 16.92 -11.08 0.73
C GLY A 34 15.52 -11.67 0.57
N GLY A 35 15.43 -13.00 0.72
CA GLY A 35 14.19 -13.75 0.55
C GLY A 35 13.76 -13.91 -0.94
N PRO A 36 12.49 -14.25 -1.20
CA PRO A 36 11.97 -14.51 -2.54
C PRO A 36 11.83 -13.24 -3.40
N THR A 37 11.93 -12.06 -2.77
CA THR A 37 11.85 -10.76 -3.44
C THR A 37 13.02 -9.88 -3.00
N ALA A 38 13.41 -8.94 -3.83
CA ALA A 38 14.32 -7.85 -3.44
C ALA A 38 13.51 -6.65 -2.93
N GLY A 39 14.16 -5.70 -2.27
CA GLY A 39 13.49 -4.54 -1.73
C GLY A 39 14.43 -3.41 -1.40
N GLY A 40 13.88 -2.41 -0.72
CA GLY A 40 14.63 -1.23 -0.31
C GLY A 40 13.75 -0.07 0.10
N GLN A 41 14.37 1.10 0.10
CA GLN A 41 13.72 2.37 0.34
C GLN A 41 14.06 3.38 -0.75
N ALA A 42 13.15 4.30 -1.00
CA ALA A 42 13.37 5.43 -1.88
C ALA A 42 12.78 6.70 -1.25
N LEU A 43 13.54 7.79 -1.31
CA LEU A 43 13.22 9.04 -0.65
C LEU A 43 13.47 10.21 -1.59
N SER A 44 12.58 11.20 -1.58
CA SER A 44 12.88 12.51 -2.13
C SER A 44 13.67 13.38 -1.13
N ALA A 45 14.16 14.54 -1.60
CA ALA A 45 15.02 15.39 -0.79
C ALA A 45 14.36 15.97 0.47
N ASN A 46 13.03 16.16 0.44
CA ASN A 46 12.26 16.70 1.55
C ASN A 46 11.37 15.64 2.22
N ALA A 47 11.87 14.42 2.29
CA ALA A 47 11.16 13.30 2.90
C ALA A 47 12.09 12.47 3.77
N GLN A 48 11.54 11.76 4.74
CA GLN A 48 12.28 10.94 5.68
C GLN A 48 11.55 9.65 6.00
N LEU A 49 12.31 8.55 6.09
CA LEU A 49 11.89 7.29 6.67
C LEU A 49 12.78 7.00 7.88
N THR A 50 12.15 6.72 9.01
CA THR A 50 12.85 6.40 10.26
C THR A 50 12.11 5.29 10.99
N VAL A 51 12.81 4.57 11.86
CA VAL A 51 12.17 3.66 12.81
C VAL A 51 11.96 4.41 14.12
N VAL A 52 10.78 4.24 14.71
CA VAL A 52 10.34 4.89 15.95
C VAL A 52 9.82 3.84 16.93
N ASN A 53 9.78 4.18 18.21
CA ASN A 53 9.25 3.33 19.27
C ASN A 53 7.86 3.74 19.77
N SER A 54 7.25 4.71 19.10
CA SER A 54 5.87 5.16 19.39
C SER A 54 5.38 6.07 18.25
N PRO A 55 4.14 5.91 17.75
CA PRO A 55 3.24 4.80 18.05
C PRO A 55 3.73 3.51 17.40
N THR A 56 3.41 2.33 17.98
CA THR A 56 3.61 1.02 17.40
C THR A 56 2.27 0.29 17.33
N HIS A 57 2.06 -0.55 16.31
CA HIS A 57 0.91 -1.44 16.25
C HIS A 57 1.17 -2.69 17.10
N SER A 58 2.32 -3.29 16.92
CA SER A 58 2.80 -4.40 17.73
C SER A 58 4.24 -4.15 18.20
N GLY A 59 4.76 -5.00 19.08
CA GLY A 59 6.16 -4.97 19.48
C GLY A 59 6.64 -3.63 20.04
N ARG A 60 7.85 -3.22 19.64
CA ARG A 60 8.54 -2.04 20.14
C ARG A 60 8.81 -0.96 19.10
N PHE A 61 8.74 -1.30 17.82
CA PHE A 61 9.16 -0.42 16.75
C PHE A 61 8.16 -0.40 15.60
N ALA A 62 8.10 0.72 14.90
CA ALA A 62 7.32 0.93 13.68
C ALA A 62 8.10 1.86 12.73
N ALA A 63 7.82 1.83 11.45
CA ALA A 63 8.38 2.79 10.52
C ALA A 63 7.55 4.07 10.50
N LYS A 64 8.23 5.21 10.40
CA LYS A 64 7.63 6.54 10.22
C LYS A 64 8.06 7.12 8.89
N SER A 65 7.09 7.40 8.04
CA SER A 65 7.19 8.16 6.81
C SER A 65 6.81 9.62 7.09
N ALA A 66 7.63 10.57 6.67
CA ALA A 66 7.36 11.99 6.84
C ALA A 66 7.73 12.79 5.58
N ILE A 67 6.82 13.65 5.12
CA ILE A 67 7.01 14.58 4.01
C ILE A 67 7.04 16.00 4.56
N PHE A 68 8.11 16.76 4.30
CA PHE A 68 8.38 18.08 4.89
C PHE A 68 8.16 19.26 3.93
N ALA A 69 7.75 19.01 2.69
CA ALA A 69 7.51 20.08 1.71
C ALA A 69 6.26 19.83 0.88
N ALA A 70 5.62 20.92 0.45
CA ALA A 70 4.50 20.90 -0.48
C ALA A 70 4.91 21.46 -1.86
N GLY A 71 4.08 21.21 -2.87
CA GLY A 71 4.25 21.79 -4.21
C GLY A 71 5.27 21.07 -5.09
N LYS A 72 5.69 19.88 -4.72
CA LYS A 72 6.51 18.96 -5.51
C LYS A 72 6.09 17.52 -5.19
N ASN A 73 6.35 16.60 -6.11
CA ASN A 73 6.22 15.17 -5.83
C ASN A 73 7.29 14.74 -4.81
N GLU A 74 6.98 14.93 -3.53
CA GLU A 74 7.79 14.39 -2.45
C GLU A 74 7.31 12.98 -2.11
N TYR A 75 8.26 12.10 -1.79
CA TYR A 75 7.93 10.72 -1.54
C TYR A 75 8.84 10.05 -0.52
N THR A 76 8.22 9.10 0.19
CA THR A 76 8.86 8.05 0.95
C THR A 76 8.33 6.72 0.41
N ARG A 77 9.20 5.75 0.18
CA ARG A 77 8.80 4.41 -0.26
C ARG A 77 9.60 3.36 0.49
N LEU A 78 8.90 2.41 1.06
CA LEU A 78 9.41 1.08 1.35
C LEU A 78 8.84 0.16 0.28
N TYR A 79 9.68 -0.64 -0.36
CA TYR A 79 9.23 -1.44 -1.51
C TYR A 79 9.79 -2.86 -1.50
N ARG A 80 8.99 -3.77 -2.02
CA ARG A 80 9.37 -5.14 -2.36
C ARG A 80 9.05 -5.40 -3.83
N TRP A 81 9.98 -5.98 -4.57
CA TRP A 81 9.82 -6.25 -5.99
C TRP A 81 10.38 -7.61 -6.38
N GLY A 82 9.85 -8.19 -7.45
CA GLY A 82 10.31 -9.48 -7.96
C GLY A 82 9.22 -10.21 -8.73
N THR A 83 9.41 -11.50 -8.90
CA THR A 83 8.38 -12.38 -9.40
C THR A 83 7.48 -12.78 -8.24
N LEU A 84 6.40 -12.03 -8.08
CA LEU A 84 5.38 -12.34 -7.09
C LEU A 84 4.40 -13.40 -7.63
N PRO A 85 3.68 -14.15 -6.77
CA PRO A 85 2.66 -15.08 -7.25
C PRO A 85 1.58 -14.39 -8.05
N ASN A 86 0.94 -15.14 -8.97
CA ASN A 86 -0.19 -14.61 -9.72
C ASN A 86 -1.32 -14.16 -8.81
N ASP A 87 -1.55 -14.88 -7.71
CA ASP A 87 -2.49 -14.53 -6.66
C ASP A 87 -1.73 -14.25 -5.39
N ALA A 88 -1.83 -13.04 -4.88
CA ALA A 88 -1.19 -12.66 -3.64
C ALA A 88 -2.04 -11.67 -2.83
N TYR A 89 -1.94 -11.81 -1.50
CA TYR A 89 -2.41 -10.82 -0.56
C TYR A 89 -1.24 -9.98 -0.06
N PHE A 90 -1.49 -8.70 0.11
CA PHE A 90 -0.57 -7.71 0.65
C PHE A 90 -1.26 -7.04 1.82
N LYS A 91 -0.56 -6.86 2.93
CA LYS A 91 -1.10 -6.15 4.08
C LYS A 91 -0.07 -5.27 4.74
N VAL A 92 -0.55 -4.21 5.36
CA VAL A 92 0.26 -3.34 6.21
C VAL A 92 -0.66 -2.62 7.20
N TRP A 93 -0.25 -2.54 8.45
CA TRP A 93 -0.87 -1.64 9.41
C TRP A 93 -0.39 -0.22 9.19
N MET A 94 -1.34 0.71 9.20
CA MET A 94 -1.08 2.14 8.98
C MET A 94 -1.67 2.97 10.11
N TRP A 95 -1.02 4.09 10.41
CA TRP A 95 -1.52 5.12 11.31
C TRP A 95 -1.31 6.47 10.68
N ILE A 96 -2.37 7.23 10.54
CA ILE A 96 -2.36 8.65 10.13
C ILE A 96 -2.62 9.48 11.38
N PRO A 97 -1.63 10.26 11.89
CA PRO A 97 -1.76 10.90 13.20
C PRO A 97 -2.74 12.07 13.22
N ALA A 98 -2.92 12.75 12.08
CA ALA A 98 -3.74 13.94 11.97
C ALA A 98 -4.43 14.00 10.60
N ARG A 99 -5.41 14.88 10.49
CA ARG A 99 -6.01 15.24 9.20
C ARG A 99 -5.07 16.19 8.47
N TYR A 100 -4.84 15.91 7.19
CA TYR A 100 -4.09 16.78 6.28
C TYR A 100 -5.01 17.37 5.23
N THR A 101 -4.62 18.50 4.65
CA THR A 101 -5.25 19.05 3.47
C THR A 101 -4.50 18.54 2.24
N ILE A 102 -5.19 17.81 1.37
CA ILE A 102 -4.65 17.17 0.19
C ILE A 102 -5.10 17.96 -1.04
N GLY A 103 -4.15 18.56 -1.78
CA GLY A 103 -4.47 19.36 -2.96
C GLY A 103 -4.82 18.48 -4.16
N LEU A 104 -4.03 17.46 -4.45
CA LEU A 104 -4.25 16.54 -5.57
C LEU A 104 -4.49 15.10 -5.12
N TYR A 105 -3.49 14.49 -4.51
CA TYR A 105 -3.58 13.13 -3.97
C TYR A 105 -2.51 12.90 -2.89
N TRP A 106 -2.73 11.89 -2.07
CA TRP A 106 -1.72 11.28 -1.21
C TRP A 106 -1.76 9.77 -1.41
N ASN A 107 -0.81 9.28 -2.22
CA ASN A 107 -0.63 7.85 -2.45
C ASN A 107 0.05 7.22 -1.24
N VAL A 108 -0.53 6.13 -0.71
CA VAL A 108 0.00 5.46 0.49
C VAL A 108 0.31 3.99 0.28
N PHE A 109 -0.21 3.40 -0.79
CA PHE A 109 -0.03 1.99 -1.13
C PHE A 109 -0.06 1.87 -2.66
N GLU A 110 0.94 1.21 -3.25
CA GLU A 110 1.07 1.22 -4.70
C GLU A 110 1.62 -0.10 -5.24
N PHE A 111 1.15 -0.45 -6.43
CA PHE A 111 1.77 -1.45 -7.29
C PHE A 111 2.40 -0.76 -8.50
N GLN A 112 3.66 -1.09 -8.77
CA GLN A 112 4.38 -0.60 -9.94
C GLN A 112 4.90 -1.78 -10.76
N GLY A 113 4.86 -1.63 -12.10
CA GLY A 113 5.59 -2.52 -12.99
C GLY A 113 7.05 -2.09 -13.03
N ARG A 114 7.95 -3.00 -12.75
CA ARG A 114 9.38 -2.80 -13.01
C ARG A 114 9.77 -3.53 -14.28
N GLY A 115 10.56 -2.86 -15.13
CA GLY A 115 11.22 -3.52 -16.25
C GLY A 115 12.25 -4.56 -15.76
N ASP A 116 12.90 -5.22 -16.69
CA ASP A 116 13.98 -6.17 -16.42
C ASP A 116 14.98 -5.58 -15.40
N PRO A 117 15.28 -6.30 -14.30
CA PRO A 117 16.28 -5.87 -13.31
C PRO A 117 17.67 -5.65 -13.92
N ALA A 118 17.98 -6.27 -15.06
CA ALA A 118 19.23 -6.08 -15.81
C ALA A 118 19.23 -4.81 -16.68
N ALA A 119 18.09 -4.12 -16.83
CA ALA A 119 17.95 -2.89 -17.62
C ALA A 119 17.79 -1.67 -16.70
N PRO A 120 18.00 -0.43 -17.21
CA PRO A 120 17.66 0.77 -16.47
C PRO A 120 16.21 0.71 -15.98
N VAL A 121 16.01 1.01 -14.70
CA VAL A 121 14.70 0.90 -14.05
C VAL A 121 13.69 1.82 -14.74
N THR A 122 12.75 1.25 -15.47
CA THR A 122 11.56 1.92 -15.95
C THR A 122 10.41 1.55 -15.06
N LEU A 123 10.00 2.48 -14.20
CA LEU A 123 8.82 2.30 -13.35
C LEU A 123 7.57 2.63 -14.17
N LYS A 124 6.57 1.76 -14.10
CA LYS A 124 5.23 2.00 -14.62
C LYS A 124 4.26 2.00 -13.46
N TYR A 125 3.58 3.10 -13.25
CA TYR A 125 2.47 3.16 -12.31
C TYR A 125 1.36 2.22 -12.78
N LEU A 126 0.96 1.30 -11.91
CA LEU A 126 -0.10 0.35 -12.22
C LEU A 126 -1.36 0.67 -11.43
N TRP A 127 -1.29 0.54 -10.12
CA TRP A 127 -2.41 0.72 -9.23
C TRP A 127 -1.97 1.43 -7.96
N SER A 128 -2.70 2.43 -7.53
CA SER A 128 -2.43 3.08 -6.25
C SER A 128 -3.70 3.28 -5.43
N LEU A 129 -3.61 2.96 -4.14
CA LEU A 129 -4.60 3.35 -3.17
C LEU A 129 -4.22 4.72 -2.65
N ASP A 130 -5.05 5.69 -2.96
CA ASP A 130 -4.81 7.09 -2.72
C ASP A 130 -5.85 7.69 -1.78
N LEU A 131 -5.44 8.76 -1.13
CA LEU A 131 -6.30 9.67 -0.40
C LEU A 131 -6.49 10.96 -1.18
N GLU A 132 -7.70 11.50 -1.13
CA GLU A 132 -8.04 12.82 -1.62
C GLU A 132 -8.85 13.60 -0.60
N GLN A 133 -8.97 14.91 -0.83
CA GLN A 133 -9.84 15.75 -0.05
C GLN A 133 -11.29 15.60 -0.53
N ALA A 134 -12.17 15.05 0.32
CA ALA A 134 -13.59 15.05 0.07
C ALA A 134 -14.19 16.47 0.25
N PRO A 135 -15.38 16.75 -0.35
CA PRO A 135 -16.01 18.07 -0.24
C PRO A 135 -16.30 18.53 1.19
N ASN A 136 -16.47 17.61 2.12
CA ASN A 136 -16.69 17.89 3.55
C ASN A 136 -15.39 18.12 4.34
N GLY A 137 -14.23 18.12 3.66
CA GLY A 137 -12.91 18.29 4.27
C GLY A 137 -12.32 17.02 4.88
N GLU A 138 -12.98 15.86 4.74
CA GLU A 138 -12.41 14.57 5.17
C GLU A 138 -11.42 14.04 4.13
N MET A 139 -10.49 13.19 4.56
CA MET A 139 -9.62 12.44 3.66
C MET A 139 -10.34 11.13 3.26
N SER A 140 -10.64 10.95 1.98
CA SER A 140 -11.37 9.80 1.47
C SER A 140 -10.53 8.96 0.51
N TRP A 141 -10.81 7.66 0.49
CA TRP A 141 -10.11 6.68 -0.31
C TRP A 141 -10.59 6.63 -1.76
N TYR A 142 -9.67 6.40 -2.67
CA TYR A 142 -9.94 5.94 -4.03
C TYR A 142 -8.82 5.04 -4.55
N LEU A 143 -9.12 4.26 -5.58
CA LEU A 143 -8.13 3.48 -6.32
C LEU A 143 -7.86 4.14 -7.67
N PHE A 144 -6.61 4.33 -8.00
CA PHE A 144 -6.20 4.88 -9.29
C PHE A 144 -5.53 3.81 -10.15
N ASP A 145 -6.01 3.67 -11.39
CA ASP A 145 -5.41 2.86 -12.45
C ASP A 145 -4.48 3.73 -13.28
N GLY A 146 -3.19 3.60 -13.03
CA GLY A 146 -2.18 4.38 -13.73
C GLY A 146 -2.03 4.02 -15.22
N GLN A 147 -2.44 2.81 -15.62
CA GLN A 147 -2.39 2.39 -17.03
C GLN A 147 -3.51 3.03 -17.85
N ARG A 148 -4.71 3.12 -17.27
CA ARG A 148 -5.91 3.67 -17.94
C ARG A 148 -6.19 5.12 -17.58
N GLN A 149 -5.39 5.69 -16.64
CA GLN A 149 -5.62 7.02 -16.06
C GLN A 149 -7.06 7.15 -15.55
N HIS A 150 -7.51 6.13 -14.82
CA HIS A 150 -8.88 6.03 -14.35
C HIS A 150 -8.94 5.94 -12.83
N LYS A 151 -9.90 6.65 -12.25
CA LYS A 151 -10.16 6.68 -10.82
C LYS A 151 -11.41 5.87 -10.51
N TYR A 152 -11.27 4.88 -9.63
CA TYR A 152 -12.37 4.09 -9.08
C TYR A 152 -12.70 4.60 -7.68
N LEU A 153 -13.96 4.91 -7.46
CA LEU A 153 -14.47 5.35 -6.16
C LEU A 153 -15.20 4.20 -5.45
N PRO A 154 -15.06 4.07 -4.12
CA PRO A 154 -15.90 3.18 -3.35
C PRO A 154 -17.39 3.52 -3.56
N ALA A 155 -18.26 2.51 -3.52
CA ALA A 155 -19.71 2.71 -3.66
C ALA A 155 -20.28 3.67 -2.58
N VAL A 156 -19.64 3.71 -1.42
CA VAL A 156 -19.91 4.67 -0.36
C VAL A 156 -18.59 5.36 -0.03
N THR A 157 -18.60 6.70 0.02
CA THR A 157 -17.42 7.48 0.41
C THR A 157 -16.88 6.98 1.74
N THR A 158 -15.68 6.44 1.71
CA THR A 158 -15.02 5.86 2.88
C THR A 158 -13.90 6.78 3.32
N VAL A 159 -13.97 7.23 4.58
CA VAL A 159 -13.01 8.16 5.18
C VAL A 159 -11.83 7.38 5.76
N ALA A 160 -10.62 7.94 5.64
CA ALA A 160 -9.44 7.38 6.25
C ALA A 160 -9.51 7.48 7.79
N PRO A 161 -9.19 6.40 8.52
CA PRO A 161 -9.06 6.47 9.98
C PRO A 161 -7.93 7.40 10.40
N ILE A 162 -8.18 8.22 11.42
CA ILE A 162 -7.22 9.19 11.98
C ILE A 162 -6.99 8.87 13.45
N GLY A 163 -5.72 8.99 13.90
CA GLY A 163 -5.35 8.86 15.32
C GLY A 163 -5.46 7.43 15.87
N ARG A 164 -5.54 6.43 15.02
CA ARG A 164 -5.54 5.01 15.38
C ARG A 164 -4.88 4.16 14.31
N TRP A 165 -4.41 3.00 14.68
CA TRP A 165 -3.98 1.97 13.74
C TRP A 165 -5.18 1.41 12.97
N PHE A 166 -4.96 1.13 11.69
CA PHE A 166 -5.92 0.45 10.82
C PHE A 166 -5.17 -0.45 9.83
N LEU A 167 -5.78 -1.55 9.47
CA LEU A 167 -5.21 -2.51 8.53
C LEU A 167 -5.63 -2.15 7.11
N VAL A 168 -4.67 -2.03 6.21
CA VAL A 168 -4.88 -1.98 4.76
C VAL A 168 -4.50 -3.34 4.19
N GLU A 169 -5.44 -3.96 3.50
CA GLU A 169 -5.24 -5.23 2.80
C GLU A 169 -5.54 -5.07 1.32
N ALA A 170 -4.76 -5.73 0.48
CA ALA A 170 -4.99 -5.82 -0.94
C ALA A 170 -4.89 -7.26 -1.43
N PHE A 171 -5.72 -7.62 -2.38
CA PHE A 171 -5.58 -8.82 -3.20
C PHE A 171 -5.25 -8.41 -4.63
N LEU A 172 -4.29 -9.08 -5.23
CA LEU A 172 -3.94 -8.89 -6.63
C LEU A 172 -3.87 -10.25 -7.34
N HIS A 173 -4.76 -10.44 -8.35
CA HIS A 173 -4.58 -11.44 -9.39
C HIS A 173 -3.85 -10.80 -10.56
N GLN A 174 -2.62 -11.24 -10.80
CA GLN A 174 -1.79 -10.71 -11.86
C GLN A 174 -2.19 -11.28 -13.22
N ALA A 175 -2.59 -10.42 -14.14
CA ALA A 175 -2.95 -10.78 -15.51
C ALA A 175 -2.56 -9.68 -16.50
N THR A 176 -2.08 -10.07 -17.67
CA THR A 176 -1.78 -9.18 -18.79
C THR A 176 -2.98 -8.97 -19.73
N ASP A 177 -4.04 -9.70 -19.50
CA ASP A 177 -5.33 -9.63 -20.19
C ASP A 177 -6.46 -9.20 -19.24
N ASN A 178 -7.69 -9.33 -19.69
CA ASN A 178 -8.85 -8.90 -18.92
C ASN A 178 -9.32 -9.95 -17.88
N THR A 179 -8.46 -10.83 -17.41
CA THR A 179 -8.77 -11.78 -16.33
C THR A 179 -8.33 -11.29 -14.97
N GLY A 180 -7.59 -10.18 -14.91
CA GLY A 180 -7.04 -9.62 -13.67
C GLY A 180 -8.09 -9.11 -12.70
N ARG A 181 -7.70 -9.07 -11.43
CA ARG A 181 -8.52 -8.62 -10.32
C ARG A 181 -7.64 -7.89 -9.30
N ILE A 182 -8.14 -6.79 -8.78
CA ILE A 182 -7.56 -6.08 -7.64
C ILE A 182 -8.67 -5.71 -6.67
N ALA A 183 -8.44 -5.94 -5.38
CA ALA A 183 -9.40 -5.60 -4.34
C ALA A 183 -8.69 -5.07 -3.11
N PHE A 184 -9.36 -4.17 -2.38
CA PHE A 184 -8.85 -3.57 -1.15
C PHE A 184 -9.87 -3.66 -0.01
N TRP A 185 -9.35 -3.77 1.21
CA TRP A 185 -10.10 -3.75 2.47
C TRP A 185 -9.42 -2.80 3.46
N ILE A 186 -10.23 -2.16 4.29
CA ILE A 186 -9.78 -1.39 5.45
C ILE A 186 -10.39 -2.01 6.70
N ASP A 187 -9.56 -2.46 7.64
CA ASP A 187 -9.98 -3.17 8.86
C ASP A 187 -10.90 -4.38 8.55
N GLY A 188 -10.59 -5.12 7.48
CA GLY A 188 -11.38 -6.26 7.01
C GLY A 188 -12.70 -5.88 6.31
N ALA A 189 -13.12 -4.61 6.30
CA ALA A 189 -14.30 -4.17 5.56
C ALA A 189 -13.95 -3.92 4.07
N PRO A 190 -14.72 -4.47 3.12
CA PRO A 190 -14.49 -4.23 1.70
C PRO A 190 -14.53 -2.74 1.37
N LEU A 191 -13.47 -2.25 0.72
CA LEU A 191 -13.39 -0.88 0.25
C LEU A 191 -13.75 -0.77 -1.22
N LEU A 192 -13.08 -1.55 -2.07
CA LEU A 192 -13.23 -1.47 -3.50
C LEU A 192 -12.68 -2.73 -4.18
N GLU A 193 -13.31 -3.11 -5.30
CA GLU A 193 -12.86 -4.20 -6.14
C GLU A 193 -12.99 -3.84 -7.62
N VAL A 194 -11.98 -4.18 -8.41
CA VAL A 194 -11.98 -4.06 -9.88
C VAL A 194 -11.61 -5.42 -10.48
N THR A 195 -12.44 -5.90 -11.38
CA THR A 195 -12.27 -7.17 -12.08
C THR A 195 -12.36 -6.97 -13.59
N GLY A 196 -11.94 -7.97 -14.37
CA GLY A 196 -12.07 -7.90 -15.81
C GLY A 196 -11.08 -6.93 -16.47
N VAL A 197 -9.93 -6.75 -15.87
CA VAL A 197 -8.90 -5.78 -16.31
C VAL A 197 -7.51 -6.43 -16.37
N SER A 198 -6.63 -5.91 -17.22
CA SER A 198 -5.20 -6.21 -17.10
C SER A 198 -4.67 -5.51 -15.85
N THR A 199 -4.07 -6.26 -14.94
CA THR A 199 -3.53 -5.72 -13.68
C THR A 199 -2.03 -5.44 -13.76
N VAL A 200 -1.31 -6.16 -14.62
CA VAL A 200 0.15 -6.02 -14.78
C VAL A 200 0.55 -6.08 -16.25
N PRO A 201 1.43 -5.21 -16.74
CA PRO A 201 1.93 -5.24 -18.11
C PRO A 201 3.18 -6.11 -18.25
N SER A 202 3.80 -6.55 -17.14
CA SER A 202 5.09 -7.27 -17.15
C SER A 202 5.19 -8.25 -15.98
N ALA A 203 6.14 -9.18 -16.07
CA ALA A 203 6.37 -10.20 -15.06
C ALA A 203 7.01 -9.69 -13.74
N TRP A 204 7.47 -8.45 -13.70
CA TRP A 204 8.09 -7.85 -12.52
C TRP A 204 7.17 -6.82 -11.90
N LEU A 205 6.74 -7.12 -10.68
CA LEU A 205 5.87 -6.27 -9.88
C LEU A 205 6.66 -5.70 -8.70
N SER A 206 6.42 -4.43 -8.38
CA SER A 206 6.79 -3.82 -7.10
C SER A 206 5.53 -3.54 -6.30
N TRP A 207 5.56 -3.86 -5.02
CA TRP A 207 4.63 -3.39 -4.02
C TRP A 207 5.33 -2.36 -3.16
N ASP A 208 4.74 -1.18 -3.07
CA ASP A 208 5.33 -0.02 -2.41
C ASP A 208 4.34 0.52 -1.36
N VAL A 209 4.85 0.87 -0.17
CA VAL A 209 4.10 1.54 0.89
C VAL A 209 4.86 2.75 1.39
N GLY A 210 4.14 3.74 1.92
CA GLY A 210 4.73 5.01 2.36
C GLY A 210 3.89 6.18 1.87
N GLY A 211 4.48 7.35 1.64
CA GLY A 211 3.76 8.52 1.17
C GLY A 211 4.29 9.04 -0.15
N VAL A 212 3.41 9.37 -1.10
CA VAL A 212 3.73 10.25 -2.23
C VAL A 212 2.66 11.31 -2.33
N ALA A 213 3.04 12.57 -2.23
CA ALA A 213 2.12 13.68 -2.34
C ALA A 213 2.76 14.84 -3.11
N PRO A 214 2.12 15.33 -4.18
CA PRO A 214 2.57 16.53 -4.87
C PRO A 214 2.18 17.81 -4.14
N ASP A 215 1.09 17.75 -3.37
CA ASP A 215 0.55 18.91 -2.67
C ASP A 215 -0.23 18.45 -1.42
N ILE A 216 0.44 18.52 -0.28
CA ILE A 216 -0.12 18.19 1.03
C ILE A 216 0.29 19.27 2.04
N THR A 217 -0.65 19.76 2.85
CA THR A 217 -0.38 20.79 3.87
C THR A 217 -0.56 20.26 5.28
N GLN A 218 -0.12 21.03 6.27
CA GLN A 218 0.18 20.64 7.66
C GLN A 218 1.37 19.67 7.69
N GLN A 219 2.54 20.25 7.50
CA GLN A 219 3.80 19.51 7.44
C GLN A 219 4.49 19.45 8.81
N PRO A 220 5.21 18.35 9.08
CA PRO A 220 5.35 17.19 8.21
C PRO A 220 4.03 16.42 8.05
N ALA A 221 3.76 15.93 6.83
CA ALA A 221 2.71 14.95 6.62
C ALA A 221 3.27 13.58 6.98
N GLU A 222 2.69 12.94 7.98
CA GLU A 222 3.20 11.71 8.59
C GLU A 222 2.28 10.53 8.36
N LEU A 223 2.88 9.38 8.11
CA LEU A 223 2.25 8.07 8.04
C LEU A 223 3.15 7.08 8.76
N TYR A 224 2.58 6.29 9.67
CA TYR A 224 3.31 5.21 10.34
C TYR A 224 2.88 3.88 9.75
N LEU A 225 3.84 2.95 9.66
CA LEU A 225 3.69 1.64 9.03
C LEU A 225 4.21 0.57 10.00
N ASP A 226 3.49 -0.56 10.08
CA ASP A 226 3.88 -1.68 10.90
C ASP A 226 3.33 -2.99 10.34
N ASP A 227 3.89 -4.14 10.76
CA ASP A 227 3.41 -5.49 10.47
C ASP A 227 3.03 -5.72 9.00
N ALA A 228 3.94 -5.38 8.09
CA ALA A 228 3.75 -5.56 6.66
C ALA A 228 3.99 -7.02 6.22
N ALA A 229 3.20 -7.52 5.29
CA ALA A 229 3.40 -8.86 4.76
C ALA A 229 2.87 -9.04 3.33
N ILE A 230 3.49 -9.98 2.62
CA ILE A 230 3.01 -10.56 1.37
C ILE A 230 2.72 -12.04 1.64
N ALA A 231 1.53 -12.50 1.32
CA ALA A 231 1.11 -13.88 1.53
C ALA A 231 0.54 -14.51 0.26
N ARG A 232 0.70 -15.81 0.13
CA ARG A 232 0.07 -16.60 -0.92
C ARG A 232 -1.39 -16.85 -0.58
N VAL A 233 -2.26 -16.84 -1.60
CA VAL A 233 -3.58 -17.44 -1.47
C VAL A 233 -3.38 -18.95 -1.42
N GLY A 234 -3.67 -19.55 -0.29
CA GLY A 234 -3.79 -21.00 -0.20
C GLY A 234 -4.97 -21.46 -1.06
N PRO A 235 -4.97 -22.70 -1.58
CA PRO A 235 -6.17 -23.25 -2.20
C PRO A 235 -7.32 -23.15 -1.20
N GLU A 236 -8.45 -22.61 -1.67
CA GLU A 236 -9.69 -22.64 -0.89
C GLU A 236 -9.96 -24.09 -0.47
N LYS A 237 -10.11 -24.32 0.84
CA LYS A 237 -10.48 -25.63 1.39
C LYS A 237 -11.98 -25.73 1.51
#